data_fe0e67705a1f55bae7a8c65745d8e0fb
#
_entry.id   fe0e67705a1f55bae7a8c65745d8e0fb
#
_cell.length_a   1.000
_cell.length_b   1.000
_cell.length_c   1.000
_cell.angle_alpha   90.00
_cell.angle_beta   90.00
_cell.angle_gamma   90.00
#
_symmetry.space_group_name_H-M   'P 1'
#
loop_
_entity.id
_entity.type
_entity.pdbx_description
1 polymer ?
#
loop_
_entity_poly.entity_id
_entity_poly.type
_entity_poly.pdbx_seq_one_letter_code
_entity_poly.pdbx_strand_id
1 'polypeptide(L)'
;MAMKSDIQIAQEAVMEPIGAVAQRLGLAEEQLIPYGRYKAKVDHRLVKAMADKPDARVILVTAISPTPAGEGKTTTSVGLADALHRMGKKVILALREPSLGPVFGVKGGAAGGGYAQVVPMEDINLHFTGDLHAIGAANNLLAAMVDNHIYQGNALNIDPRRVTWKRCVDMNDRQLRFITDGLGGKVNGTPREDGFDITVASEVMAIFCLATDLKDLKERLARIVVGYTYAGEPVTAGQIGAAGAMAALLKDAFDPNLVQTLEHTPALVHGGPFANIAHGCNSVIATKLGMKLADYVVTEAGFGADLGAEKFLDIKCRMAGIAPAAVVVVATVRALKHHGGCPKEQLGVPNLEYLEAGSANLARHVENMQKQFGMPVCVAINAFPTDSAEEHQFLRDYCAGLGVPCALSEVFAKGGEGGLELAEDVLGILDRRPVHFTYADDLPVADKIRAVCRNIYRAKEVVFSAAAQKQLRELADAGYDKLPVCIAKTQYSFSDNAKLLAAPDGFTMTVRELRLSAGAGFVVAVMGSIMTMPGLPKKPAAEGIDVDENGVISGLF
;
A
#
# COMPACT_ATOMS: atom_id res chain seq x y z
N MET A 1 36.08 3.02 0.96
CA MET A 1 35.45 1.94 1.74
C MET A 1 34.28 1.40 0.92
N ALA A 2 34.04 0.09 0.92
CA ALA A 2 32.86 -0.47 0.28
C ALA A 2 31.62 0.10 0.99
N MET A 3 30.56 0.43 0.23
CA MET A 3 29.30 0.92 0.80
C MET A 3 28.67 -0.22 1.59
N LYS A 4 28.26 0.05 2.85
CA LYS A 4 27.59 -0.94 3.70
C LYS A 4 26.25 -1.30 3.11
N SER A 5 25.80 -2.54 3.30
CA SER A 5 24.44 -2.96 2.95
C SER A 5 23.42 -2.40 3.93
N ASP A 6 22.14 -2.35 3.52
CA ASP A 6 21.06 -1.81 4.35
C ASP A 6 20.96 -2.52 5.69
N ILE A 7 21.09 -3.85 5.72
CA ILE A 7 21.07 -4.61 6.99
C ILE A 7 22.28 -4.29 7.87
N GLN A 8 23.47 -4.09 7.31
CA GLN A 8 24.65 -3.71 8.10
C GLN A 8 24.48 -2.33 8.74
N ILE A 9 23.90 -1.37 8.01
CA ILE A 9 23.57 -0.04 8.55
C ILE A 9 22.56 -0.17 9.69
N ALA A 10 21.51 -0.98 9.52
CA ALA A 10 20.49 -1.20 10.53
C ALA A 10 21.03 -1.91 11.80
N GLN A 11 21.91 -2.90 11.63
CA GLN A 11 22.52 -3.65 12.75
C GLN A 11 23.49 -2.79 13.57
N GLU A 12 24.13 -1.81 12.96
CA GLU A 12 25.00 -0.85 13.65
C GLU A 12 24.23 0.31 14.31
N ALA A 13 22.91 0.41 14.10
CA ALA A 13 22.10 1.49 14.62
C ALA A 13 22.05 1.48 16.15
N VAL A 14 22.25 2.65 16.77
CA VAL A 14 22.06 2.85 18.19
C VAL A 14 20.61 3.28 18.44
N MET A 15 19.74 2.29 18.70
CA MET A 15 18.32 2.55 18.94
C MET A 15 18.04 3.02 20.36
N GLU A 16 17.12 3.97 20.50
CA GLU A 16 16.58 4.36 21.80
C GLU A 16 15.52 3.35 22.28
N PRO A 17 15.37 3.16 23.60
CA PRO A 17 14.24 2.40 24.14
C PRO A 17 12.92 2.98 23.67
N ILE A 18 11.98 2.13 23.28
CA ILE A 18 10.71 2.57 22.68
C ILE A 18 9.88 3.49 23.61
N GLY A 19 10.02 3.32 24.91
CA GLY A 19 9.40 4.22 25.90
C GLY A 19 9.89 5.67 25.77
N ALA A 20 11.20 5.90 25.46
CA ALA A 20 11.74 7.23 25.24
C ALA A 20 11.18 7.87 23.95
N VAL A 21 11.03 7.05 22.89
CA VAL A 21 10.38 7.50 21.63
C VAL A 21 8.93 7.90 21.88
N ALA A 22 8.18 7.08 22.63
CA ALA A 22 6.79 7.32 22.97
C ALA A 22 6.62 8.59 23.85
N GLN A 23 7.51 8.81 24.81
CA GLN A 23 7.49 9.97 25.68
C GLN A 23 7.63 11.29 24.89
N ARG A 24 8.44 11.32 23.82
CA ARG A 24 8.53 12.50 22.92
C ARG A 24 7.21 12.80 22.20
N LEU A 25 6.39 11.79 21.97
CA LEU A 25 5.04 11.94 21.42
C LEU A 25 4.00 12.34 22.48
N GLY A 26 4.39 12.37 23.76
CA GLY A 26 3.49 12.63 24.89
C GLY A 26 2.60 11.43 25.24
N LEU A 27 3.05 10.23 24.92
CA LEU A 27 2.37 8.99 25.29
C LEU A 27 2.81 8.53 26.67
N ALA A 28 1.86 8.12 27.51
CA ALA A 28 2.11 7.50 28.80
C ALA A 28 2.37 5.99 28.64
N GLU A 29 3.02 5.37 29.62
CA GLU A 29 3.38 3.95 29.58
C GLU A 29 2.16 3.03 29.45
N GLU A 30 1.04 3.41 30.11
CA GLU A 30 -0.21 2.65 30.09
C GLU A 30 -0.91 2.64 28.71
N GLN A 31 -0.47 3.51 27.80
CA GLN A 31 -0.97 3.63 26.42
C GLN A 31 -0.17 2.77 25.44
N LEU A 32 0.82 2.05 25.95
CA LEU A 32 1.73 1.20 25.18
C LEU A 32 1.63 -0.26 25.62
N ILE A 33 1.79 -1.14 24.64
CA ILE A 33 2.05 -2.57 24.88
C ILE A 33 3.43 -2.87 24.33
N PRO A 34 4.48 -2.98 25.18
CA PRO A 34 5.84 -3.24 24.73
C PRO A 34 5.99 -4.60 24.05
N TYR A 35 6.68 -4.63 22.92
CA TYR A 35 7.12 -5.83 22.22
C TYR A 35 8.67 -5.88 22.22
N GLY A 36 9.25 -6.10 23.38
CA GLY A 36 10.68 -5.98 23.62
C GLY A 36 11.10 -4.51 23.84
N ARG A 37 12.41 -4.23 23.61
CA ARG A 37 13.01 -2.94 23.98
C ARG A 37 12.73 -1.82 22.97
N TYR A 38 12.54 -2.15 21.70
CA TYR A 38 12.58 -1.19 20.59
C TYR A 38 11.29 -1.10 19.78
N LYS A 39 10.25 -1.82 20.19
CA LYS A 39 8.93 -1.86 19.57
C LYS A 39 7.82 -1.79 20.61
N ALA A 40 6.71 -1.17 20.27
CA ALA A 40 5.50 -1.22 21.08
C ALA A 40 4.27 -1.09 20.18
N LYS A 41 3.12 -1.59 20.64
CA LYS A 41 1.84 -1.19 20.10
C LYS A 41 1.29 0.00 20.86
N VAL A 42 0.57 0.88 20.14
CA VAL A 42 -0.06 2.08 20.69
C VAL A 42 -1.57 1.91 20.66
N ASP A 43 -2.22 2.14 21.77
CA ASP A 43 -3.67 1.98 21.91
C ASP A 43 -4.45 2.81 20.86
N HIS A 44 -5.15 2.13 19.96
CA HIS A 44 -5.96 2.76 18.91
C HIS A 44 -7.08 3.68 19.45
N ARG A 45 -7.54 3.44 20.69
CA ARG A 45 -8.58 4.24 21.33
C ARG A 45 -8.17 5.69 21.56
N LEU A 46 -6.86 5.97 21.53
CA LEU A 46 -6.31 7.32 21.63
C LEU A 46 -6.79 8.25 20.51
N VAL A 47 -7.08 7.72 19.33
CA VAL A 47 -7.65 8.52 18.23
C VAL A 47 -8.95 9.20 18.67
N LYS A 48 -9.83 8.46 19.34
CA LYS A 48 -11.08 8.99 19.88
C LYS A 48 -10.88 9.82 21.14
N ALA A 49 -9.99 9.39 22.04
CA ALA A 49 -9.68 10.11 23.27
C ALA A 49 -9.08 11.50 23.03
N MET A 50 -8.39 11.67 21.89
CA MET A 50 -7.77 12.93 21.47
C MET A 50 -8.57 13.66 20.38
N ALA A 51 -9.88 13.38 20.23
CA ALA A 51 -10.69 13.97 19.15
C ALA A 51 -10.63 15.51 19.12
N ASP A 52 -10.57 16.15 20.30
CA ASP A 52 -10.52 17.62 20.41
C ASP A 52 -9.15 18.23 20.06
N LYS A 53 -8.09 17.42 19.94
CA LYS A 53 -6.80 17.93 19.49
C LYS A 53 -6.86 18.26 18.00
N PRO A 54 -6.21 19.35 17.55
CA PRO A 54 -6.13 19.69 16.12
C PRO A 54 -5.42 18.55 15.37
N ASP A 55 -5.86 18.31 14.12
CA ASP A 55 -5.21 17.36 13.25
C ASP A 55 -3.90 17.89 12.68
N ALA A 56 -2.89 17.04 12.61
CA ALA A 56 -1.64 17.32 11.91
C ALA A 56 -1.87 17.52 10.39
N ARG A 57 -0.86 18.11 9.74
CA ARG A 57 -0.78 18.17 8.27
C ARG A 57 -0.24 16.85 7.72
N VAL A 58 -1.01 16.20 6.86
CA VAL A 58 -0.61 14.95 6.20
C VAL A 58 0.16 15.28 4.93
N ILE A 59 1.35 14.72 4.76
CA ILE A 59 2.19 14.79 3.58
C ILE A 59 2.18 13.41 2.95
N LEU A 60 1.62 13.30 1.74
CA LEU A 60 1.56 12.05 0.99
C LEU A 60 2.76 11.92 0.07
N VAL A 61 3.56 10.88 0.23
CA VAL A 61 4.65 10.51 -0.68
C VAL A 61 4.17 9.44 -1.65
N THR A 62 4.30 9.72 -2.92
CA THR A 62 3.99 8.81 -4.03
C THR A 62 5.13 8.85 -5.05
N ALA A 63 4.95 8.27 -6.23
CA ALA A 63 5.99 8.29 -7.27
C ALA A 63 5.41 8.35 -8.68
N ILE A 64 6.28 8.52 -9.65
CA ILE A 64 6.03 8.23 -11.06
C ILE A 64 5.72 6.74 -11.27
N SER A 65 5.30 6.34 -12.48
CA SER A 65 5.11 4.93 -12.82
C SER A 65 6.39 4.12 -12.52
N PRO A 66 6.31 3.05 -11.69
CA PRO A 66 7.50 2.36 -11.23
C PRO A 66 8.21 1.59 -12.34
N THR A 67 9.48 1.32 -12.09
CA THR A 67 10.28 0.34 -12.83
C THR A 67 10.53 -0.90 -11.95
N PRO A 68 11.04 -2.01 -12.51
CA PRO A 68 11.41 -3.18 -11.70
C PRO A 68 12.43 -2.89 -10.59
N ALA A 69 13.21 -1.81 -10.71
CA ALA A 69 14.22 -1.41 -9.71
C ALA A 69 13.62 -0.66 -8.51
N GLY A 70 12.40 -0.11 -8.66
CA GLY A 70 11.74 0.76 -7.68
C GLY A 70 12.28 2.20 -7.68
N GLU A 71 11.51 3.14 -7.12
CA GLU A 71 11.79 4.59 -7.16
C GLU A 71 12.21 5.16 -5.81
N GLY A 72 12.26 4.34 -4.75
CA GLY A 72 12.72 4.77 -3.42
C GLY A 72 11.70 5.60 -2.63
N LYS A 73 10.41 5.36 -2.79
CA LYS A 73 9.36 6.07 -2.04
C LYS A 73 9.54 6.00 -0.54
N THR A 74 9.71 4.79 0.01
CA THR A 74 9.85 4.61 1.47
C THR A 74 11.13 5.29 1.97
N THR A 75 12.24 5.15 1.26
CA THR A 75 13.50 5.85 1.56
C THR A 75 13.30 7.37 1.57
N THR A 76 12.61 7.91 0.55
CA THR A 76 12.29 9.35 0.50
C THR A 76 11.34 9.76 1.63
N SER A 77 10.35 8.95 1.98
CA SER A 77 9.41 9.23 3.09
C SER A 77 10.14 9.29 4.43
N VAL A 78 11.02 8.33 4.68
CA VAL A 78 11.83 8.29 5.90
C VAL A 78 12.78 9.49 5.96
N GLY A 79 13.55 9.72 4.90
CA GLY A 79 14.50 10.84 4.85
C GLY A 79 13.82 12.21 4.94
N LEU A 80 12.63 12.39 4.35
CA LEU A 80 11.84 13.61 4.50
C LEU A 80 11.39 13.82 5.96
N ALA A 81 10.95 12.75 6.63
CA ALA A 81 10.56 12.84 8.03
C ALA A 81 11.76 13.15 8.92
N ASP A 82 12.91 12.52 8.69
CA ASP A 82 14.15 12.82 9.41
C ASP A 82 14.64 14.26 9.15
N ALA A 83 14.50 14.77 7.92
CA ALA A 83 14.81 16.16 7.59
C ALA A 83 13.90 17.15 8.35
N LEU A 84 12.60 16.89 8.35
CA LEU A 84 11.64 17.69 9.13
C LEU A 84 11.96 17.65 10.63
N HIS A 85 12.33 16.47 11.14
CA HIS A 85 12.76 16.30 12.53
C HIS A 85 14.02 17.12 12.85
N ARG A 86 15.04 17.09 11.98
CA ARG A 86 16.26 17.92 12.09
C ARG A 86 15.96 19.42 12.09
N MET A 87 14.91 19.84 11.36
CA MET A 87 14.42 21.24 11.37
C MET A 87 13.59 21.58 12.61
N GLY A 88 13.55 20.71 13.62
CA GLY A 88 12.81 20.91 14.87
C GLY A 88 11.30 20.76 14.74
N LYS A 89 10.79 20.13 13.67
CA LYS A 89 9.36 19.88 13.50
C LYS A 89 8.93 18.64 14.27
N LYS A 90 7.75 18.68 14.87
CA LYS A 90 7.13 17.50 15.48
C LYS A 90 6.47 16.66 14.39
N VAL A 91 7.17 15.64 13.92
CA VAL A 91 6.79 14.79 12.79
C VAL A 91 6.70 13.33 13.22
N ILE A 92 5.81 12.58 12.58
CA ILE A 92 5.69 11.13 12.70
C ILE A 92 5.50 10.51 11.31
N LEU A 93 6.11 9.34 11.10
CA LEU A 93 5.87 8.52 9.92
C LEU A 93 4.65 7.61 10.12
N ALA A 94 3.91 7.33 9.04
CA ALA A 94 2.87 6.31 8.99
C ALA A 94 3.08 5.46 7.75
N LEU A 95 3.60 4.23 7.94
CA LEU A 95 4.08 3.34 6.87
C LEU A 95 3.31 2.02 6.85
N ARG A 96 3.45 1.29 5.73
CA ARG A 96 2.93 -0.06 5.61
C ARG A 96 3.88 -1.07 6.23
N GLU A 97 3.30 -2.14 6.79
CA GLU A 97 4.03 -3.33 7.19
C GLU A 97 4.41 -4.17 5.96
N PRO A 98 5.66 -4.64 5.82
CA PRO A 98 6.06 -5.48 4.71
C PRO A 98 5.51 -6.91 4.84
N SER A 99 5.22 -7.52 3.68
CA SER A 99 4.82 -8.92 3.56
C SER A 99 6.04 -9.81 3.31
N LEU A 100 6.05 -11.01 3.87
CA LEU A 100 7.13 -11.98 3.72
C LEU A 100 7.34 -12.39 2.25
N GLY A 101 6.28 -12.48 1.46
CA GLY A 101 6.38 -12.86 0.06
C GLY A 101 7.34 -11.98 -0.75
N PRO A 102 7.19 -10.63 -0.77
CA PRO A 102 8.18 -9.72 -1.37
C PRO A 102 9.57 -9.81 -0.74
N VAL A 103 9.68 -9.90 0.59
CA VAL A 103 10.96 -9.96 1.31
C VAL A 103 11.79 -11.17 0.87
N PHE A 104 11.20 -12.35 0.80
CA PHE A 104 11.85 -13.57 0.36
C PHE A 104 11.84 -13.78 -1.16
N GLY A 105 11.10 -12.94 -1.91
CA GLY A 105 10.92 -13.03 -3.37
C GLY A 105 11.96 -12.23 -4.16
N VAL A 106 11.61 -11.01 -4.53
CA VAL A 106 12.39 -10.21 -5.49
C VAL A 106 13.09 -9.04 -4.83
N LYS A 107 12.59 -8.54 -3.70
CA LYS A 107 12.94 -7.23 -3.19
C LYS A 107 12.74 -7.14 -1.70
N GLY A 108 13.63 -6.41 -1.03
CA GLY A 108 13.56 -6.13 0.38
C GLY A 108 12.25 -5.49 0.84
N GLY A 109 12.09 -5.44 2.13
CA GLY A 109 10.90 -4.97 2.81
C GLY A 109 10.68 -3.46 2.68
N ALA A 110 9.69 -2.96 3.42
CA ALA A 110 9.26 -1.56 3.39
C ALA A 110 9.92 -0.70 4.48
N ALA A 111 11.16 -1.02 4.89
CA ALA A 111 11.87 -0.30 5.97
C ALA A 111 12.66 0.94 5.49
N GLY A 112 12.71 1.22 4.20
CA GLY A 112 13.59 2.24 3.61
C GLY A 112 14.90 1.64 3.13
N GLY A 113 15.96 2.44 2.99
CA GLY A 113 17.28 1.99 2.55
C GLY A 113 18.39 3.01 2.83
N GLY A 114 19.65 2.55 2.82
CA GLY A 114 20.79 3.37 3.17
C GLY A 114 20.66 3.96 4.57
N TYR A 115 20.91 5.25 4.70
CA TYR A 115 20.78 5.97 5.97
C TYR A 115 19.36 6.53 6.22
N ALA A 116 18.39 6.22 5.38
CA ALA A 116 16.98 6.56 5.58
C ALA A 116 16.15 5.28 5.80
N GLN A 117 16.27 4.69 6.99
CA GLN A 117 15.62 3.45 7.37
C GLN A 117 14.83 3.57 8.67
N VAL A 118 13.80 2.73 8.79
CA VAL A 118 13.07 2.45 10.04
C VAL A 118 13.68 1.22 10.69
N VAL A 119 13.90 1.27 12.00
CA VAL A 119 14.52 0.21 12.79
C VAL A 119 13.66 -0.18 13.98
N PRO A 120 13.69 -1.46 14.43
CA PRO A 120 14.56 -2.56 14.01
C PRO A 120 14.15 -3.19 12.67
N MET A 121 15.02 -3.12 11.66
CA MET A 121 14.72 -3.52 10.28
C MET A 121 14.42 -5.01 10.16
N GLU A 122 15.18 -5.87 10.85
CA GLU A 122 15.01 -7.32 10.83
C GLU A 122 13.62 -7.71 11.33
N ASP A 123 13.20 -7.17 12.47
CA ASP A 123 11.91 -7.47 13.07
C ASP A 123 10.77 -7.03 12.16
N ILE A 124 10.87 -5.81 11.59
CA ILE A 124 9.86 -5.25 10.70
C ILE A 124 9.68 -6.12 9.43
N ASN A 125 10.78 -6.62 8.86
CA ASN A 125 10.75 -7.40 7.63
C ASN A 125 10.41 -8.88 7.83
N LEU A 126 10.42 -9.38 9.05
CA LEU A 126 10.11 -10.78 9.36
C LEU A 126 8.76 -10.91 10.08
N HIS A 127 8.76 -11.20 11.37
CA HIS A 127 7.50 -11.44 12.10
C HIS A 127 6.95 -10.22 12.84
N PHE A 128 7.71 -9.18 12.97
CA PHE A 128 7.40 -7.90 13.60
C PHE A 128 6.68 -8.05 14.96
N THR A 129 5.35 -7.90 14.98
CA THR A 129 4.49 -8.07 16.15
C THR A 129 3.37 -9.10 15.92
N GLY A 130 3.33 -9.73 14.75
CA GLY A 130 2.38 -10.79 14.42
C GLY A 130 1.10 -10.35 13.71
N ASP A 131 1.01 -9.11 13.23
CA ASP A 131 -0.22 -8.59 12.60
C ASP A 131 -0.59 -9.36 11.33
N LEU A 132 0.39 -9.66 10.46
CA LEU A 132 0.16 -10.44 9.24
C LEU A 132 -0.30 -11.87 9.56
N HIS A 133 0.25 -12.48 10.63
CA HIS A 133 -0.21 -13.77 11.11
C HIS A 133 -1.67 -13.72 11.60
N ALA A 134 -2.03 -12.70 12.37
CA ALA A 134 -3.40 -12.52 12.86
C ALA A 134 -4.40 -12.34 11.70
N ILE A 135 -4.05 -11.57 10.68
CA ILE A 135 -4.85 -11.37 9.47
C ILE A 135 -5.03 -12.70 8.72
N GLY A 136 -3.94 -13.45 8.53
CA GLY A 136 -3.98 -14.77 7.90
C GLY A 136 -4.85 -15.76 8.68
N ALA A 137 -4.71 -15.78 10.01
CA ALA A 137 -5.50 -16.64 10.88
C ALA A 137 -7.00 -16.29 10.82
N ALA A 138 -7.37 -15.00 10.84
CA ALA A 138 -8.75 -14.56 10.72
C ALA A 138 -9.37 -14.92 9.35
N ASN A 139 -8.60 -14.72 8.27
CA ASN A 139 -9.02 -15.09 6.93
C ASN A 139 -9.27 -16.60 6.79
N ASN A 140 -8.36 -17.41 7.30
CA ASN A 140 -8.43 -18.86 7.18
C ASN A 140 -9.47 -19.47 8.13
N LEU A 141 -9.73 -18.84 9.28
CA LEU A 141 -10.86 -19.20 10.12
C LEU A 141 -12.18 -19.07 9.36
N LEU A 142 -12.40 -17.96 8.65
CA LEU A 142 -13.61 -17.77 7.86
C LEU A 142 -13.71 -18.85 6.76
N ALA A 143 -12.63 -19.16 6.06
CA ALA A 143 -12.62 -20.22 5.04
C ALA A 143 -13.00 -21.58 5.64
N ALA A 144 -12.41 -21.94 6.78
CA ALA A 144 -12.73 -23.18 7.50
C ALA A 144 -14.19 -23.22 7.97
N MET A 145 -14.74 -22.09 8.43
CA MET A 145 -16.15 -22.02 8.87
C MET A 145 -17.12 -22.14 7.70
N VAL A 146 -16.80 -21.61 6.52
CA VAL A 146 -17.61 -21.80 5.30
C VAL A 146 -17.67 -23.26 4.90
N ASP A 147 -16.52 -23.94 4.81
CA ASP A 147 -16.45 -25.35 4.44
C ASP A 147 -17.13 -26.24 5.50
N ASN A 148 -16.96 -25.91 6.80
CA ASN A 148 -17.64 -26.60 7.88
C ASN A 148 -19.17 -26.41 7.81
N HIS A 149 -19.65 -25.21 7.48
CA HIS A 149 -21.08 -24.94 7.30
C HIS A 149 -21.68 -25.81 6.20
N ILE A 150 -21.00 -25.89 5.06
CA ILE A 150 -21.43 -26.77 3.93
C ILE A 150 -21.45 -28.23 4.37
N TYR A 151 -20.40 -28.69 5.06
CA TYR A 151 -20.27 -30.06 5.54
C TYR A 151 -21.34 -30.45 6.57
N GLN A 152 -21.71 -29.56 7.50
CA GLN A 152 -22.64 -29.80 8.60
C GLN A 152 -24.12 -29.59 8.22
N GLY A 153 -24.46 -29.68 6.96
CA GLY A 153 -25.84 -29.67 6.47
C GLY A 153 -26.25 -28.42 5.71
N ASN A 154 -25.34 -27.44 5.52
CA ASN A 154 -25.51 -26.32 4.60
C ASN A 154 -26.85 -25.57 4.74
N ALA A 155 -27.20 -25.18 5.97
CA ALA A 155 -28.48 -24.51 6.27
C ALA A 155 -28.71 -23.22 5.47
N LEU A 156 -27.63 -22.53 5.04
CA LEU A 156 -27.69 -21.34 4.19
C LEU A 156 -27.78 -21.67 2.69
N ASN A 157 -27.83 -22.96 2.32
CA ASN A 157 -27.97 -23.42 0.94
C ASN A 157 -26.90 -22.87 -0.02
N ILE A 158 -25.64 -22.80 0.45
CA ILE A 158 -24.48 -22.34 -0.34
C ILE A 158 -24.23 -23.32 -1.49
N ASP A 159 -24.04 -22.80 -2.71
CA ASP A 159 -23.52 -23.60 -3.83
C ASP A 159 -21.99 -23.74 -3.67
N PRO A 160 -21.42 -24.93 -3.42
CA PRO A 160 -19.98 -25.13 -3.24
C PRO A 160 -19.15 -24.67 -4.44
N ARG A 161 -19.75 -24.61 -5.65
CA ARG A 161 -19.10 -24.14 -6.89
C ARG A 161 -19.05 -22.61 -6.96
N ARG A 162 -19.75 -21.92 -6.07
CA ARG A 162 -19.87 -20.47 -6.00
C ARG A 162 -19.33 -19.87 -4.69
N VAL A 163 -18.53 -20.64 -3.97
CA VAL A 163 -17.70 -20.10 -2.87
C VAL A 163 -16.63 -19.21 -3.48
N THR A 164 -16.60 -17.94 -3.08
CA THR A 164 -15.65 -16.93 -3.59
C THR A 164 -14.52 -16.64 -2.60
N TRP A 165 -14.70 -17.05 -1.36
CA TRP A 165 -13.72 -16.84 -0.30
C TRP A 165 -12.59 -17.85 -0.39
N LYS A 166 -11.36 -17.33 -0.49
CA LYS A 166 -10.13 -18.13 -0.56
C LYS A 166 -9.40 -18.14 0.77
N ARG A 167 -8.53 -19.12 0.94
CA ARG A 167 -7.52 -19.11 2.00
C ARG A 167 -6.43 -18.09 1.70
N CYS A 168 -5.55 -17.79 2.66
CA CYS A 168 -4.38 -16.98 2.40
C CYS A 168 -3.15 -17.50 3.14
N VAL A 169 -1.99 -17.13 2.60
CA VAL A 169 -0.67 -17.36 3.20
C VAL A 169 0.24 -16.18 2.86
N ASP A 170 1.05 -15.74 3.82
CA ASP A 170 1.95 -14.61 3.59
C ASP A 170 3.27 -15.05 2.95
N MET A 171 3.17 -15.61 1.75
CA MET A 171 4.30 -16.08 0.96
C MET A 171 3.96 -16.04 -0.54
N ASN A 172 4.98 -15.89 -1.40
CA ASN A 172 4.84 -16.01 -2.84
C ASN A 172 4.84 -17.49 -3.24
N ASP A 173 3.67 -18.07 -3.50
CA ASP A 173 3.55 -19.48 -3.87
C ASP A 173 2.57 -19.70 -5.05
N ARG A 174 3.11 -19.74 -6.27
CA ARG A 174 2.29 -19.97 -7.48
C ARG A 174 1.59 -21.32 -7.53
N GLN A 175 2.07 -22.30 -6.77
CA GLN A 175 1.50 -23.65 -6.73
C GLN A 175 0.10 -23.65 -6.07
N LEU A 176 -0.14 -22.67 -5.19
CA LEU A 176 -1.39 -22.54 -4.43
C LEU A 176 -2.48 -21.69 -5.13
N ARG A 177 -2.24 -21.16 -6.34
CA ARG A 177 -3.22 -20.31 -7.03
C ARG A 177 -4.56 -20.97 -7.27
N PHE A 178 -4.51 -22.25 -7.65
CA PHE A 178 -5.67 -23.10 -7.90
C PHE A 178 -5.37 -24.48 -7.33
N ILE A 179 -6.23 -24.94 -6.43
CA ILE A 179 -6.13 -26.25 -5.79
C ILE A 179 -7.51 -26.92 -5.79
N THR A 180 -7.53 -28.20 -5.52
CA THR A 180 -8.75 -28.90 -5.11
C THR A 180 -8.61 -29.25 -3.64
N ASP A 181 -9.52 -28.79 -2.80
CA ASP A 181 -9.60 -29.13 -1.39
C ASP A 181 -10.68 -30.19 -1.11
N GLY A 182 -10.83 -30.61 0.15
CA GLY A 182 -11.84 -31.58 0.60
C GLY A 182 -11.62 -33.02 0.08
N LEU A 183 -10.41 -33.35 -0.43
CA LEU A 183 -10.06 -34.70 -0.90
C LEU A 183 -9.90 -35.67 0.29
N GLY A 184 -9.92 -36.99 -0.01
CA GLY A 184 -9.71 -38.06 0.97
C GLY A 184 -11.00 -38.68 1.51
N GLY A 185 -12.12 -38.45 0.84
CA GLY A 185 -13.41 -39.05 1.13
C GLY A 185 -14.36 -38.20 1.98
N LYS A 186 -15.57 -38.69 2.14
CA LYS A 186 -16.70 -37.93 2.71
C LYS A 186 -16.42 -37.30 4.07
N VAL A 187 -15.57 -37.90 4.87
CA VAL A 187 -15.23 -37.40 6.21
C VAL A 187 -14.40 -36.10 6.21
N ASN A 188 -13.81 -35.75 5.07
CA ASN A 188 -12.91 -34.59 4.90
C ASN A 188 -13.59 -33.37 4.27
N GLY A 189 -14.88 -33.47 3.96
CA GLY A 189 -15.64 -32.34 3.41
C GLY A 189 -16.16 -32.58 1.98
N THR A 190 -16.46 -31.52 1.28
CA THR A 190 -16.94 -31.53 -0.10
C THR A 190 -15.82 -31.06 -1.04
N PRO A 191 -15.32 -31.92 -1.96
CA PRO A 191 -14.32 -31.51 -2.93
C PRO A 191 -14.78 -30.33 -3.78
N ARG A 192 -13.98 -29.26 -3.82
CA ARG A 192 -14.24 -28.08 -4.65
C ARG A 192 -12.94 -27.44 -5.12
N GLU A 193 -13.03 -26.58 -6.12
CA GLU A 193 -11.94 -25.67 -6.47
C GLU A 193 -11.77 -24.62 -5.38
N ASP A 194 -10.54 -24.40 -4.96
CA ASP A 194 -10.13 -23.35 -4.01
C ASP A 194 -8.78 -22.74 -4.49
N GLY A 195 -8.18 -21.90 -3.68
CA GLY A 195 -6.86 -21.33 -3.89
C GLY A 195 -6.44 -20.52 -2.67
N PHE A 196 -5.22 -19.99 -2.77
CA PHE A 196 -4.69 -19.08 -1.78
C PHE A 196 -4.39 -17.73 -2.40
N ASP A 197 -4.75 -16.67 -1.70
CA ASP A 197 -4.23 -15.33 -1.96
C ASP A 197 -3.05 -15.05 -1.01
N ILE A 198 -2.14 -14.16 -1.40
CA ILE A 198 -1.16 -13.66 -0.42
C ILE A 198 -1.89 -12.81 0.63
N THR A 199 -1.50 -12.90 1.89
CA THR A 199 -2.22 -12.26 3.02
C THR A 199 -2.50 -10.78 2.77
N VAL A 200 -1.56 -10.05 2.18
CA VAL A 200 -1.70 -8.61 1.86
C VAL A 200 -2.64 -8.31 0.68
N ALA A 201 -3.11 -9.33 -0.03
CA ALA A 201 -4.15 -9.22 -1.06
C ALA A 201 -5.55 -9.61 -0.53
N SER A 202 -5.66 -10.12 0.70
CA SER A 202 -6.93 -10.53 1.29
C SER A 202 -7.84 -9.34 1.58
N GLU A 203 -9.15 -9.57 1.53
CA GLU A 203 -10.12 -8.55 1.94
C GLU A 203 -10.01 -8.23 3.44
N VAL A 204 -9.59 -9.19 4.28
CA VAL A 204 -9.36 -8.96 5.72
C VAL A 204 -8.28 -7.89 5.91
N MET A 205 -7.18 -7.92 5.14
CA MET A 205 -6.16 -6.87 5.17
C MET A 205 -6.73 -5.50 4.78
N ALA A 206 -7.56 -5.44 3.74
CA ALA A 206 -8.19 -4.19 3.31
C ALA A 206 -9.16 -3.64 4.39
N ILE A 207 -9.98 -4.50 4.97
CA ILE A 207 -10.88 -4.16 6.09
C ILE A 207 -10.10 -3.63 7.28
N PHE A 208 -9.05 -4.34 7.68
CA PHE A 208 -8.16 -3.98 8.79
C PHE A 208 -7.57 -2.57 8.61
N CYS A 209 -7.17 -2.23 7.39
CA CYS A 209 -6.60 -0.92 7.08
C CYS A 209 -7.64 0.21 6.97
N LEU A 210 -8.90 -0.10 6.68
CA LEU A 210 -9.97 0.91 6.51
C LEU A 210 -10.84 1.09 7.74
N ALA A 211 -10.84 0.13 8.67
CA ALA A 211 -11.62 0.21 9.89
C ALA A 211 -11.17 1.38 10.78
N THR A 212 -12.14 1.98 11.46
CA THR A 212 -11.94 3.17 12.30
C THR A 212 -11.91 2.86 13.80
N ASP A 213 -12.47 1.73 14.20
CA ASP A 213 -12.40 1.16 15.56
C ASP A 213 -12.76 -0.33 15.51
N LEU A 214 -12.70 -1.02 16.65
CA LEU A 214 -13.02 -2.46 16.73
C LEU A 214 -14.50 -2.78 16.42
N LYS A 215 -15.41 -1.84 16.65
CA LYS A 215 -16.82 -2.02 16.28
C LYS A 215 -16.98 -1.99 14.77
N ASP A 216 -16.42 -0.97 14.10
CA ASP A 216 -16.41 -0.86 12.63
C ASP A 216 -15.67 -2.06 12.00
N LEU A 217 -14.54 -2.48 12.59
CA LEU A 217 -13.83 -3.70 12.16
C LEU A 217 -14.77 -4.91 12.14
N LYS A 218 -15.47 -5.17 13.24
CA LYS A 218 -16.39 -6.31 13.35
C LYS A 218 -17.59 -6.21 12.39
N GLU A 219 -18.15 -5.00 12.22
CA GLU A 219 -19.24 -4.76 11.28
C GLU A 219 -18.79 -4.96 9.83
N ARG A 220 -17.58 -4.53 9.46
CA ARG A 220 -16.99 -4.77 8.15
C ARG A 220 -16.74 -6.26 7.90
N LEU A 221 -16.16 -6.97 8.87
CA LEU A 221 -15.95 -8.42 8.78
C LEU A 221 -17.27 -9.16 8.56
N ALA A 222 -18.35 -8.74 9.23
CA ALA A 222 -19.67 -9.36 9.06
C ALA A 222 -20.24 -9.20 7.64
N ARG A 223 -19.88 -8.12 6.92
CA ARG A 223 -20.36 -7.85 5.56
C ARG A 223 -19.60 -8.61 4.47
N ILE A 224 -18.47 -9.27 4.75
CA ILE A 224 -17.72 -10.07 3.76
C ILE A 224 -18.67 -11.04 3.08
N VAL A 225 -18.70 -11.06 1.75
CA VAL A 225 -19.44 -12.05 0.95
C VAL A 225 -18.54 -13.25 0.72
N VAL A 226 -18.94 -14.41 1.23
CA VAL A 226 -18.14 -15.64 1.17
C VAL A 226 -18.48 -16.55 -0.01
N GLY A 227 -19.62 -16.33 -0.63
CA GLY A 227 -20.13 -17.11 -1.75
C GLY A 227 -21.60 -16.82 -1.99
N TYR A 228 -22.25 -17.66 -2.78
CA TYR A 228 -23.64 -17.48 -3.19
C TYR A 228 -24.45 -18.78 -2.99
N THR A 229 -25.74 -18.62 -2.71
CA THR A 229 -26.68 -19.72 -2.65
C THR A 229 -26.92 -20.32 -4.05
N TYR A 230 -27.56 -21.50 -4.15
CA TYR A 230 -28.03 -22.04 -5.42
C TYR A 230 -29.01 -21.11 -6.15
N ALA A 231 -29.72 -20.25 -5.44
CA ALA A 231 -30.60 -19.21 -6.02
C ALA A 231 -29.83 -17.97 -6.50
N GLY A 232 -28.54 -17.85 -6.16
CA GLY A 232 -27.71 -16.71 -6.55
C GLY A 232 -27.64 -15.56 -5.54
N GLU A 233 -28.21 -15.74 -4.35
CA GLU A 233 -28.17 -14.74 -3.29
C GLU A 233 -26.82 -14.75 -2.58
N PRO A 234 -26.22 -13.59 -2.24
CA PRO A 234 -24.96 -13.54 -1.52
C PRO A 234 -25.10 -14.05 -0.08
N VAL A 235 -24.08 -14.81 0.35
CA VAL A 235 -23.95 -15.27 1.74
C VAL A 235 -22.80 -14.55 2.41
N THR A 236 -23.03 -14.04 3.63
CA THR A 236 -22.05 -13.21 4.34
C THR A 236 -21.39 -13.94 5.52
N ALA A 237 -20.20 -13.46 5.91
CA ALA A 237 -19.49 -13.94 7.10
C ALA A 237 -20.32 -13.72 8.40
N GLY A 238 -21.19 -12.70 8.41
CA GLY A 238 -22.14 -12.48 9.50
C GLY A 238 -23.18 -13.60 9.62
N GLN A 239 -23.72 -14.09 8.49
CA GLN A 239 -24.64 -15.23 8.46
C GLN A 239 -23.95 -16.55 8.85
N ILE A 240 -22.66 -16.71 8.52
CA ILE A 240 -21.82 -17.84 8.99
C ILE A 240 -21.53 -17.74 10.50
N GLY A 241 -21.63 -16.55 11.11
CA GLY A 241 -21.32 -16.31 12.52
C GLY A 241 -19.83 -16.12 12.82
N ALA A 242 -18.98 -15.84 11.80
CA ALA A 242 -17.52 -15.78 11.94
C ALA A 242 -16.99 -14.45 12.50
N ALA A 243 -17.69 -13.34 12.28
CA ALA A 243 -17.17 -11.98 12.49
C ALA A 243 -16.63 -11.71 13.90
N GLY A 244 -17.26 -12.28 14.94
CA GLY A 244 -16.82 -12.12 16.33
C GLY A 244 -15.49 -12.79 16.60
N ALA A 245 -15.30 -14.03 16.14
CA ALA A 245 -14.05 -14.78 16.30
C ALA A 245 -12.91 -14.17 15.46
N MET A 246 -13.21 -13.72 14.24
CA MET A 246 -12.24 -12.99 13.40
C MET A 246 -11.77 -11.71 14.09
N ALA A 247 -12.70 -10.91 14.64
CA ALA A 247 -12.37 -9.69 15.37
C ALA A 247 -11.52 -9.98 16.63
N ALA A 248 -11.78 -11.08 17.33
CA ALA A 248 -11.00 -11.50 18.49
C ALA A 248 -9.55 -11.84 18.10
N LEU A 249 -9.32 -12.51 16.97
CA LEU A 249 -7.99 -12.77 16.43
C LEU A 249 -7.24 -11.48 16.04
N LEU A 250 -7.95 -10.47 15.58
CA LEU A 250 -7.40 -9.20 15.11
C LEU A 250 -7.24 -8.14 16.21
N LYS A 251 -7.76 -8.38 17.41
CA LYS A 251 -7.88 -7.36 18.48
C LYS A 251 -6.54 -6.70 18.82
N ASP A 252 -5.51 -7.48 19.07
CA ASP A 252 -4.19 -6.95 19.45
C ASP A 252 -3.41 -6.43 18.24
N ALA A 253 -3.61 -7.04 17.06
CA ALA A 253 -3.07 -6.55 15.81
C ALA A 253 -3.57 -5.14 15.46
N PHE A 254 -4.81 -4.79 15.84
CA PHE A 254 -5.45 -3.52 15.46
C PHE A 254 -4.81 -2.28 16.08
N ASP A 255 -3.99 -2.42 17.12
CA ASP A 255 -3.16 -1.37 17.66
C ASP A 255 -1.93 -1.14 16.77
N PRO A 256 -1.66 0.11 16.30
CA PRO A 256 -0.50 0.41 15.45
C PRO A 256 0.83 0.15 16.14
N ASN A 257 1.82 -0.30 15.37
CA ASN A 257 3.17 -0.55 15.84
C ASN A 257 4.00 0.73 15.83
N LEU A 258 4.55 1.12 16.97
CA LEU A 258 5.49 2.22 17.14
C LEU A 258 6.92 1.70 17.07
N VAL A 259 7.72 2.34 16.24
CA VAL A 259 9.17 2.14 16.06
C VAL A 259 9.84 3.50 15.81
N GLN A 260 11.08 3.52 15.37
CA GLN A 260 11.85 4.74 15.10
C GLN A 260 12.65 4.63 13.80
N THR A 261 13.07 5.75 13.26
CA THR A 261 14.09 5.79 12.20
C THR A 261 15.50 5.70 12.78
N LEU A 262 16.52 5.59 11.92
CA LEU A 262 17.93 5.70 12.33
C LEU A 262 18.24 7.02 13.06
N GLU A 263 17.50 8.08 12.77
CA GLU A 263 17.63 9.40 13.40
C GLU A 263 16.60 9.63 14.53
N HIS A 264 15.98 8.55 15.01
CA HIS A 264 15.03 8.54 16.12
C HIS A 264 13.70 9.27 15.87
N THR A 265 13.35 9.56 14.61
CA THR A 265 12.02 10.04 14.26
C THR A 265 11.00 8.92 14.53
N PRO A 266 9.90 9.19 15.26
CA PRO A 266 8.88 8.18 15.53
C PRO A 266 8.21 7.70 14.24
N ALA A 267 7.93 6.40 14.15
CA ALA A 267 7.24 5.80 13.02
C ALA A 267 6.15 4.83 13.48
N LEU A 268 4.96 4.95 12.91
CA LEU A 268 3.87 3.98 13.03
C LEU A 268 3.89 3.08 11.79
N VAL A 269 4.04 1.77 12.00
CA VAL A 269 3.98 0.76 10.92
C VAL A 269 2.76 -0.11 11.15
N HIS A 270 1.79 -0.12 10.20
CA HIS A 270 0.53 -0.80 10.45
C HIS A 270 -0.25 -1.11 9.18
N GLY A 271 -0.49 -2.39 8.93
CA GLY A 271 -1.14 -2.91 7.74
C GLY A 271 -0.35 -2.70 6.45
N GLY A 272 -0.60 -3.51 5.43
CA GLY A 272 0.22 -3.50 4.21
C GLY A 272 -0.49 -4.00 2.95
N PRO A 273 -1.69 -3.51 2.59
CA PRO A 273 -2.41 -3.99 1.41
C PRO A 273 -1.65 -3.62 0.13
N PHE A 274 -1.68 -4.50 -0.87
CA PHE A 274 -1.10 -4.22 -2.18
C PHE A 274 -1.87 -3.14 -2.95
N ALA A 275 -1.15 -2.23 -3.62
CA ALA A 275 -1.75 -1.10 -4.34
C ALA A 275 -2.31 -1.43 -5.73
N ASN A 276 -2.00 -2.61 -6.28
CA ASN A 276 -2.54 -3.07 -7.56
C ASN A 276 -3.75 -4.03 -7.41
N ILE A 277 -4.16 -4.32 -6.19
CA ILE A 277 -5.27 -5.25 -5.87
C ILE A 277 -6.21 -4.63 -4.84
N ALA A 278 -5.68 -3.82 -3.91
CA ALA A 278 -6.38 -3.12 -2.86
C ALA A 278 -5.97 -1.64 -2.84
N HIS A 279 -6.28 -0.90 -1.78
CA HIS A 279 -6.04 0.55 -1.73
C HIS A 279 -4.58 0.95 -1.47
N GLY A 280 -3.68 0.01 -1.14
CA GLY A 280 -2.23 0.20 -1.17
C GLY A 280 -1.63 1.20 -0.19
N CYS A 281 -2.29 1.45 0.94
CA CYS A 281 -1.87 2.41 1.96
C CYS A 281 -1.87 1.76 3.34
N ASN A 282 -1.13 2.33 4.28
CA ASN A 282 -1.22 1.94 5.69
C ASN A 282 -2.63 2.19 6.27
N SER A 283 -2.87 1.75 7.50
CA SER A 283 -4.21 1.84 8.10
C SER A 283 -4.67 3.28 8.35
N VAL A 284 -5.99 3.45 8.36
CA VAL A 284 -6.65 4.70 8.78
C VAL A 284 -6.30 5.02 10.22
N ILE A 285 -6.28 4.02 11.10
CA ILE A 285 -5.96 4.17 12.53
C ILE A 285 -4.55 4.74 12.71
N ALA A 286 -3.52 4.18 12.04
CA ALA A 286 -2.15 4.68 12.16
C ALA A 286 -2.03 6.13 11.66
N THR A 287 -2.66 6.46 10.52
CA THR A 287 -2.65 7.82 10.01
C THR A 287 -3.35 8.80 10.97
N LYS A 288 -4.56 8.47 11.45
CA LYS A 288 -5.31 9.31 12.39
C LYS A 288 -4.61 9.45 13.74
N LEU A 289 -4.00 8.37 14.24
CA LEU A 289 -3.20 8.42 15.46
C LEU A 289 -2.00 9.36 15.28
N GLY A 290 -1.26 9.24 14.18
CA GLY A 290 -0.18 10.15 13.83
C GLY A 290 -0.65 11.61 13.77
N MET A 291 -1.82 11.88 13.19
CA MET A 291 -2.42 13.22 13.13
C MET A 291 -2.73 13.81 14.50
N LYS A 292 -2.96 12.99 15.53
CA LYS A 292 -3.20 13.45 16.92
C LYS A 292 -1.93 13.57 17.75
N LEU A 293 -0.84 12.92 17.34
CA LEU A 293 0.42 12.84 18.10
C LEU A 293 1.49 13.83 17.63
N ALA A 294 1.38 14.39 16.43
CA ALA A 294 2.40 15.25 15.83
C ALA A 294 1.77 16.47 15.13
N ASP A 295 2.61 17.35 14.56
CA ASP A 295 2.17 18.48 13.73
C ASP A 295 2.19 18.11 12.25
N TYR A 296 3.01 17.11 11.88
CA TYR A 296 3.16 16.59 10.53
C TYR A 296 3.13 15.06 10.53
N VAL A 297 2.40 14.48 9.58
CA VAL A 297 2.41 13.05 9.30
C VAL A 297 2.94 12.84 7.90
N VAL A 298 4.06 12.14 7.76
CA VAL A 298 4.56 11.70 6.46
C VAL A 298 4.07 10.28 6.23
N THR A 299 3.36 10.04 5.14
CA THR A 299 2.82 8.74 4.78
C THR A 299 3.04 8.46 3.30
N GLU A 300 2.92 7.20 2.89
CA GLU A 300 3.13 6.79 1.51
C GLU A 300 1.94 6.05 0.90
N ALA A 301 1.87 6.05 -0.44
CA ALA A 301 1.00 5.20 -1.23
C ALA A 301 1.81 4.30 -2.17
N GLY A 302 1.40 3.04 -2.32
CA GLY A 302 2.13 2.05 -3.10
C GLY A 302 2.14 2.32 -4.61
N PHE A 303 3.18 1.89 -5.31
CA PHE A 303 3.36 2.07 -6.76
C PHE A 303 3.38 3.54 -7.19
N GLY A 304 2.92 3.83 -8.42
CA GLY A 304 2.81 5.18 -8.97
C GLY A 304 1.58 5.93 -8.46
N ALA A 305 1.58 7.24 -8.67
CA ALA A 305 0.49 8.12 -8.22
C ALA A 305 -0.85 7.80 -8.91
N ASP A 306 -0.80 7.21 -10.09
CA ASP A 306 -1.97 6.74 -10.84
C ASP A 306 -2.72 5.57 -10.18
N LEU A 307 -2.02 4.77 -9.38
CA LEU A 307 -2.59 3.63 -8.64
C LEU A 307 -2.68 3.93 -7.14
N GLY A 308 -1.53 4.17 -6.50
CA GLY A 308 -1.47 4.31 -5.04
C GLY A 308 -2.06 5.61 -4.54
N ALA A 309 -1.64 6.76 -5.09
CA ALA A 309 -2.17 8.05 -4.65
C ALA A 309 -3.65 8.22 -5.05
N GLU A 310 -4.05 7.74 -6.24
CA GLU A 310 -5.46 7.72 -6.64
C GLU A 310 -6.32 7.02 -5.59
N LYS A 311 -5.95 5.79 -5.17
CA LYS A 311 -6.70 5.03 -4.17
C LYS A 311 -6.59 5.61 -2.75
N PHE A 312 -5.44 6.20 -2.42
CA PHE A 312 -5.30 6.94 -1.17
C PHE A 312 -6.33 8.07 -1.10
N LEU A 313 -6.53 8.81 -2.19
CA LEU A 313 -7.45 9.94 -2.25
C LEU A 313 -8.90 9.45 -2.42
N ASP A 314 -9.21 8.68 -3.47
CA ASP A 314 -10.57 8.27 -3.80
C ASP A 314 -11.17 7.21 -2.86
N ILE A 315 -10.34 6.42 -2.16
CA ILE A 315 -10.83 5.40 -1.22
C ILE A 315 -10.55 5.82 0.23
N LYS A 316 -9.27 5.89 0.63
CA LYS A 316 -8.91 6.11 2.04
C LYS A 316 -9.33 7.51 2.54
N CYS A 317 -9.00 8.57 1.81
CA CYS A 317 -9.37 9.94 2.19
C CYS A 317 -10.88 10.12 2.22
N ARG A 318 -11.58 9.60 1.22
CA ARG A 318 -13.05 9.64 1.14
C ARG A 318 -13.70 8.97 2.35
N MET A 319 -13.27 7.75 2.69
CA MET A 319 -13.86 6.97 3.80
C MET A 319 -13.48 7.50 5.18
N ALA A 320 -12.27 8.04 5.33
CA ALA A 320 -11.72 8.43 6.62
C ALA A 320 -11.85 9.94 6.93
N GLY A 321 -12.24 10.76 5.95
CA GLY A 321 -12.30 12.21 6.11
C GLY A 321 -10.91 12.84 6.28
N ILE A 322 -9.88 12.27 5.62
CA ILE A 322 -8.50 12.77 5.63
C ILE A 322 -8.26 13.57 4.36
N ALA A 323 -7.53 14.68 4.46
CA ALA A 323 -7.04 15.44 3.31
C ALA A 323 -5.54 15.73 3.47
N PRO A 324 -4.69 15.29 2.52
CA PRO A 324 -3.29 15.68 2.51
C PRO A 324 -3.13 17.20 2.34
N ALA A 325 -2.12 17.78 2.98
CA ALA A 325 -1.75 19.18 2.80
C ALA A 325 -0.71 19.38 1.70
N ALA A 326 -0.02 18.32 1.31
CA ALA A 326 0.89 18.28 0.15
C ALA A 326 1.08 16.85 -0.34
N VAL A 327 1.46 16.73 -1.60
CA VAL A 327 1.85 15.47 -2.27
C VAL A 327 3.28 15.60 -2.77
N VAL A 328 4.14 14.65 -2.41
CA VAL A 328 5.49 14.51 -2.96
C VAL A 328 5.49 13.43 -4.02
N VAL A 329 5.85 13.77 -5.24
CA VAL A 329 6.01 12.82 -6.35
C VAL A 329 7.49 12.49 -6.50
N VAL A 330 7.87 11.27 -6.12
CA VAL A 330 9.25 10.78 -6.26
C VAL A 330 9.51 10.38 -7.70
N ALA A 331 10.60 10.87 -8.27
CA ALA A 331 11.10 10.49 -9.58
C ALA A 331 12.57 10.07 -9.49
N THR A 332 13.01 9.23 -10.42
CA THR A 332 14.43 8.92 -10.62
C THR A 332 14.82 9.14 -12.08
N VAL A 333 16.01 9.64 -12.32
CA VAL A 333 16.57 9.79 -13.67
C VAL A 333 16.47 8.47 -14.44
N ARG A 334 16.81 7.35 -13.79
CA ARG A 334 16.79 6.01 -14.39
C ARG A 334 15.36 5.59 -14.81
N ALA A 335 14.36 5.82 -13.96
CA ALA A 335 12.98 5.48 -14.30
C ALA A 335 12.44 6.34 -15.44
N LEU A 336 12.74 7.61 -15.45
CA LEU A 336 12.34 8.51 -16.55
C LEU A 336 13.03 8.12 -17.86
N LYS A 337 14.34 7.84 -17.86
CA LYS A 337 15.01 7.30 -19.06
C LYS A 337 14.39 5.99 -19.53
N HIS A 338 14.03 5.08 -18.62
CA HIS A 338 13.31 3.86 -18.99
C HIS A 338 11.98 4.18 -19.68
N HIS A 339 11.20 5.10 -19.14
CA HIS A 339 9.95 5.57 -19.75
C HIS A 339 10.17 6.26 -21.10
N GLY A 340 11.33 6.85 -21.32
CA GLY A 340 11.77 7.40 -22.62
C GLY A 340 12.25 6.35 -23.62
N GLY A 341 12.22 5.06 -23.26
CA GLY A 341 12.62 3.96 -24.15
C GLY A 341 14.11 3.60 -24.07
N CYS A 342 14.85 4.10 -23.08
CA CYS A 342 16.25 3.75 -22.89
C CYS A 342 16.43 2.26 -22.59
N PRO A 343 17.36 1.55 -23.26
CA PRO A 343 17.71 0.16 -22.95
C PRO A 343 18.19 0.01 -21.50
N LYS A 344 17.86 -1.11 -20.86
CA LYS A 344 18.16 -1.36 -19.44
C LYS A 344 19.66 -1.23 -19.11
N GLU A 345 20.50 -1.67 -20.02
CA GLU A 345 21.96 -1.68 -19.88
C GLU A 345 22.56 -0.25 -19.93
N GLN A 346 21.80 0.71 -20.46
CA GLN A 346 22.22 2.10 -20.63
C GLN A 346 21.59 3.06 -19.59
N LEU A 347 20.74 2.59 -18.71
CA LEU A 347 20.05 3.44 -17.72
C LEU A 347 21.01 4.19 -16.78
N GLY A 348 22.21 3.65 -16.55
CA GLY A 348 23.27 4.28 -15.75
C GLY A 348 24.17 5.24 -16.54
N VAL A 349 23.96 5.41 -17.85
CA VAL A 349 24.73 6.32 -18.69
C VAL A 349 23.96 7.61 -18.88
N PRO A 350 24.56 8.81 -18.66
CA PRO A 350 23.87 10.09 -18.87
C PRO A 350 23.31 10.22 -20.29
N ASN A 351 22.02 10.57 -20.39
CA ASN A 351 21.38 10.78 -21.69
C ASN A 351 20.11 11.65 -21.55
N LEU A 352 20.20 12.88 -22.01
CA LEU A 352 19.11 13.86 -21.91
C LEU A 352 17.95 13.55 -22.88
N GLU A 353 18.19 12.95 -24.04
CA GLU A 353 17.15 12.67 -25.03
C GLU A 353 16.13 11.65 -24.47
N TYR A 354 16.61 10.55 -23.90
CA TYR A 354 15.72 9.58 -23.24
C TYR A 354 15.05 10.17 -21.98
N LEU A 355 15.77 11.04 -21.24
CA LEU A 355 15.22 11.69 -20.05
C LEU A 355 14.07 12.63 -20.42
N GLU A 356 14.25 13.46 -21.44
CA GLU A 356 13.23 14.38 -21.96
C GLU A 356 12.00 13.61 -22.43
N ALA A 357 12.18 12.59 -23.27
CA ALA A 357 11.09 11.75 -23.78
C ALA A 357 10.29 11.09 -22.64
N GLY A 358 10.97 10.62 -21.58
CA GLY A 358 10.32 9.98 -20.44
C GLY A 358 9.70 10.94 -19.43
N SER A 359 10.09 12.21 -19.42
CA SER A 359 9.59 13.21 -18.48
C SER A 359 8.08 13.50 -18.63
N ALA A 360 7.47 13.12 -19.77
CA ALA A 360 6.03 13.12 -19.95
C ALA A 360 5.31 12.25 -18.89
N ASN A 361 5.94 11.18 -18.38
CA ASN A 361 5.38 10.36 -17.30
C ASN A 361 5.29 11.18 -16.01
N LEU A 362 6.35 11.90 -15.64
CA LEU A 362 6.34 12.79 -14.47
C LEU A 362 5.29 13.89 -14.62
N ALA A 363 5.23 14.55 -15.77
CA ALA A 363 4.25 15.61 -16.03
C ALA A 363 2.81 15.13 -15.85
N ARG A 364 2.47 13.92 -16.33
CA ARG A 364 1.14 13.32 -16.17
C ARG A 364 0.80 13.05 -14.70
N HIS A 365 1.74 12.55 -13.90
CA HIS A 365 1.51 12.33 -12.47
C HIS A 365 1.32 13.65 -11.72
N VAL A 366 2.15 14.66 -11.99
CA VAL A 366 2.00 16.01 -11.42
C VAL A 366 0.65 16.62 -11.80
N GLU A 367 0.29 16.57 -13.09
CA GLU A 367 -0.99 17.08 -13.58
C GLU A 367 -2.19 16.40 -12.89
N ASN A 368 -2.15 15.08 -12.72
CA ASN A 368 -3.21 14.35 -12.04
C ASN A 368 -3.36 14.83 -10.58
N MET A 369 -2.27 14.98 -9.84
CA MET A 369 -2.34 15.44 -8.45
C MET A 369 -2.83 16.88 -8.35
N GLN A 370 -2.35 17.78 -9.21
CA GLN A 370 -2.73 19.20 -9.18
C GLN A 370 -4.15 19.44 -9.72
N LYS A 371 -4.44 18.93 -10.93
CA LYS A 371 -5.68 19.29 -11.64
C LYS A 371 -6.86 18.39 -11.31
N GLN A 372 -6.62 17.07 -11.16
CA GLN A 372 -7.72 16.14 -10.87
C GLN A 372 -8.06 16.12 -9.37
N PHE A 373 -7.05 16.10 -8.51
CA PHE A 373 -7.26 16.01 -7.07
C PHE A 373 -7.15 17.35 -6.32
N GLY A 374 -6.67 18.42 -6.97
CA GLY A 374 -6.53 19.75 -6.38
C GLY A 374 -5.42 19.89 -5.36
N MET A 375 -4.44 18.97 -5.34
CA MET A 375 -3.41 18.92 -4.31
C MET A 375 -2.19 19.79 -4.63
N PRO A 376 -1.56 20.44 -3.63
CA PRO A 376 -0.22 21.01 -3.78
C PRO A 376 0.81 19.89 -4.04
N VAL A 377 1.71 20.10 -4.99
CA VAL A 377 2.70 19.08 -5.41
C VAL A 377 4.12 19.62 -5.32
N CYS A 378 5.02 18.79 -4.78
CA CYS A 378 6.47 18.93 -4.88
C CYS A 378 7.06 17.67 -5.53
N VAL A 379 8.12 17.81 -6.33
CA VAL A 379 8.84 16.68 -6.93
C VAL A 379 10.12 16.41 -6.14
N ALA A 380 10.37 15.15 -5.80
CA ALA A 380 11.63 14.70 -5.21
C ALA A 380 12.39 13.87 -6.24
N ILE A 381 13.57 14.34 -6.67
CA ILE A 381 14.49 13.54 -7.48
C ILE A 381 15.29 12.67 -6.53
N ASN A 382 14.97 11.38 -6.45
CA ASN A 382 15.77 10.42 -5.68
C ASN A 382 17.08 10.14 -6.43
N ALA A 383 18.17 10.74 -5.95
CA ALA A 383 19.46 10.77 -6.61
C ALA A 383 20.20 9.43 -6.55
N PHE A 384 20.80 9.05 -7.66
CA PHE A 384 21.70 7.89 -7.76
C PHE A 384 23.12 8.35 -8.14
N PRO A 385 24.18 7.63 -7.70
CA PRO A 385 25.56 7.98 -8.04
C PRO A 385 25.89 8.00 -9.56
N THR A 386 25.02 7.40 -10.36
CA THR A 386 25.15 7.35 -11.82
C THR A 386 24.51 8.52 -12.55
N ASP A 387 23.75 9.36 -11.84
CA ASP A 387 23.06 10.49 -12.43
C ASP A 387 24.05 11.64 -12.67
N SER A 388 23.89 12.40 -13.75
CA SER A 388 24.72 13.56 -14.02
C SER A 388 24.09 14.87 -13.50
N ALA A 389 24.93 15.87 -13.29
CA ALA A 389 24.49 17.20 -12.90
C ALA A 389 23.56 17.84 -13.94
N GLU A 390 23.80 17.58 -15.23
CA GLU A 390 22.99 18.06 -16.33
C GLU A 390 21.59 17.39 -16.32
N GLU A 391 21.51 16.10 -16.00
CA GLU A 391 20.24 15.39 -15.87
C GLU A 391 19.43 15.94 -14.68
N HIS A 392 20.06 16.21 -13.55
CA HIS A 392 19.40 16.84 -12.41
C HIS A 392 18.92 18.27 -12.74
N GLN A 393 19.76 19.07 -13.41
CA GLN A 393 19.38 20.43 -13.79
C GLN A 393 18.21 20.44 -14.79
N PHE A 394 18.25 19.54 -15.78
CA PHE A 394 17.14 19.37 -16.71
C PHE A 394 15.82 19.11 -15.99
N LEU A 395 15.80 18.21 -15.00
CA LEU A 395 14.58 17.91 -14.25
C LEU A 395 14.09 19.07 -13.38
N ARG A 396 15.01 19.86 -12.79
CA ARG A 396 14.64 21.09 -12.06
C ARG A 396 13.97 22.10 -12.99
N ASP A 397 14.56 22.34 -14.15
CA ASP A 397 14.03 23.28 -15.15
C ASP A 397 12.68 22.78 -15.70
N TYR A 398 12.57 21.48 -15.95
CA TYR A 398 11.32 20.85 -16.38
C TYR A 398 10.20 21.01 -15.35
N CYS A 399 10.48 20.76 -14.08
CA CYS A 399 9.50 20.95 -12.98
C CYS A 399 9.13 22.42 -12.79
N ALA A 400 10.09 23.33 -12.92
CA ALA A 400 9.81 24.77 -12.91
C ALA A 400 8.84 25.16 -14.03
N GLY A 401 8.99 24.57 -15.22
CA GLY A 401 8.04 24.71 -16.34
C GLY A 401 6.63 24.15 -16.04
N LEU A 402 6.53 23.14 -15.16
CA LEU A 402 5.26 22.60 -14.66
C LEU A 402 4.66 23.44 -13.51
N GLY A 403 5.38 24.42 -12.98
CA GLY A 403 4.98 25.26 -11.86
C GLY A 403 5.00 24.52 -10.51
N VAL A 404 5.92 23.57 -10.32
CA VAL A 404 6.09 22.82 -9.07
C VAL A 404 7.55 22.92 -8.57
N PRO A 405 7.78 23.04 -7.24
CA PRO A 405 9.12 22.93 -6.68
C PRO A 405 9.69 21.54 -6.89
N CYS A 406 11.01 21.46 -7.00
CA CYS A 406 11.73 20.22 -7.29
C CYS A 406 13.06 20.18 -6.55
N ALA A 407 13.15 19.31 -5.54
CA ALA A 407 14.34 19.11 -4.73
C ALA A 407 15.10 17.84 -5.11
N LEU A 408 16.43 17.88 -4.99
CA LEU A 408 17.27 16.70 -5.04
C LEU A 408 17.23 15.99 -3.68
N SER A 409 16.93 14.72 -3.68
CA SER A 409 16.88 13.88 -2.48
C SER A 409 18.07 12.93 -2.43
N GLU A 410 19.00 13.19 -1.52
CA GLU A 410 20.19 12.36 -1.28
C GLU A 410 20.07 11.55 0.03
N VAL A 411 18.85 11.31 0.48
CA VAL A 411 18.56 10.71 1.79
C VAL A 411 19.10 9.29 1.94
N PHE A 412 19.25 8.55 0.84
CA PHE A 412 19.86 7.22 0.87
C PHE A 412 21.31 7.28 1.41
N ALA A 413 22.07 8.24 0.96
CA ALA A 413 23.48 8.39 1.32
C ALA A 413 23.71 9.22 2.59
N LYS A 414 22.83 10.19 2.88
CA LYS A 414 23.05 11.23 3.89
C LYS A 414 21.96 11.28 5.01
N GLY A 415 21.00 10.36 4.99
CA GLY A 415 19.88 10.40 5.95
C GLY A 415 19.07 11.70 5.81
N GLY A 416 18.54 12.21 6.92
CA GLY A 416 17.73 13.43 6.95
C GLY A 416 18.44 14.68 6.42
N GLU A 417 19.78 14.76 6.55
CA GLU A 417 20.55 15.87 5.96
C GLU A 417 20.35 15.99 4.45
N GLY A 418 20.34 14.84 3.75
CA GLY A 418 20.11 14.79 2.31
C GLY A 418 18.66 15.11 1.88
N GLY A 419 17.75 15.35 2.81
CA GLY A 419 16.36 15.70 2.58
C GLY A 419 15.96 17.12 2.95
N LEU A 420 16.90 17.97 3.41
CA LEU A 420 16.57 19.31 3.93
C LEU A 420 15.94 20.22 2.86
N GLU A 421 16.48 20.25 1.64
CA GLU A 421 15.91 21.02 0.52
C GLU A 421 14.46 20.56 0.24
N LEU A 422 14.22 19.25 0.19
CA LEU A 422 12.88 18.69 0.01
C LEU A 422 11.94 19.09 1.14
N ALA A 423 12.41 19.08 2.38
CA ALA A 423 11.61 19.47 3.54
C ALA A 423 11.22 20.95 3.48
N GLU A 424 12.14 21.85 3.07
CA GLU A 424 11.87 23.27 2.87
C GLU A 424 10.82 23.49 1.77
N ASP A 425 10.97 22.86 0.63
CA ASP A 425 10.03 22.93 -0.50
C ASP A 425 8.64 22.44 -0.09
N VAL A 426 8.56 21.31 0.61
CA VAL A 426 7.29 20.76 1.10
C VAL A 426 6.62 21.71 2.09
N LEU A 427 7.37 22.27 3.06
CA LEU A 427 6.84 23.23 4.00
C LEU A 427 6.32 24.51 3.31
N GLY A 428 6.97 24.90 2.22
CA GLY A 428 6.60 26.09 1.43
C GLY A 428 5.27 25.96 0.68
N ILE A 429 4.85 24.73 0.35
CA ILE A 429 3.61 24.47 -0.42
C ILE A 429 2.45 23.96 0.42
N LEU A 430 2.65 23.71 1.72
CA LEU A 430 1.60 23.12 2.56
C LEU A 430 0.32 23.96 2.56
N ASP A 431 -0.76 23.38 2.07
CA ASP A 431 -2.06 24.02 2.06
C ASP A 431 -3.17 22.98 2.33
N ARG A 432 -4.06 23.26 3.27
CA ARG A 432 -5.20 22.40 3.58
C ARG A 432 -6.33 22.71 2.61
N ARG A 433 -6.49 21.85 1.63
CA ARG A 433 -7.57 21.92 0.62
C ARG A 433 -8.46 20.70 0.71
N PRO A 434 -9.75 20.83 0.35
CA PRO A 434 -10.58 19.66 0.13
C PRO A 434 -10.04 18.85 -1.05
N VAL A 435 -10.11 17.53 -0.94
CA VAL A 435 -9.76 16.62 -2.03
C VAL A 435 -10.87 16.69 -3.09
N HIS A 436 -10.50 16.90 -4.34
CA HIS A 436 -11.40 16.73 -5.46
C HIS A 436 -11.41 15.24 -5.83
N PHE A 437 -12.50 14.56 -5.56
CA PHE A 437 -12.62 13.15 -5.88
C PHE A 437 -12.89 12.93 -7.36
N THR A 438 -12.34 11.84 -7.92
CA THR A 438 -12.44 11.54 -9.36
C THR A 438 -13.89 11.29 -9.80
N TYR A 439 -14.75 10.86 -8.87
CA TYR A 439 -16.16 10.53 -9.13
C TYR A 439 -17.05 10.86 -7.92
N ALA A 440 -18.33 11.08 -8.18
CA ALA A 440 -19.36 11.27 -7.16
C ALA A 440 -19.80 9.92 -6.55
N ASP A 441 -20.25 9.93 -5.29
CA ASP A 441 -20.59 8.72 -4.54
C ASP A 441 -21.81 7.97 -5.09
N ASP A 442 -22.76 8.69 -5.69
CA ASP A 442 -24.02 8.17 -6.22
C ASP A 442 -23.93 7.56 -7.63
N LEU A 443 -22.79 7.70 -8.31
CA LEU A 443 -22.58 7.08 -9.61
C LEU A 443 -22.53 5.55 -9.53
N PRO A 444 -23.04 4.86 -10.58
CA PRO A 444 -22.85 3.41 -10.71
C PRO A 444 -21.37 3.02 -10.82
N VAL A 445 -21.01 1.81 -10.36
CA VAL A 445 -19.66 1.24 -10.44
C VAL A 445 -19.04 1.38 -11.83
N ALA A 446 -19.81 1.06 -12.89
CA ALA A 446 -19.32 1.18 -14.26
C ALA A 446 -18.89 2.60 -14.63
N ASP A 447 -19.63 3.61 -14.17
CA ASP A 447 -19.32 5.01 -14.48
C ASP A 447 -18.16 5.54 -13.64
N LYS A 448 -18.01 5.08 -12.38
CA LYS A 448 -16.83 5.34 -11.56
C LYS A 448 -15.56 4.77 -12.20
N ILE A 449 -15.62 3.53 -12.70
CA ILE A 449 -14.51 2.92 -13.44
C ILE A 449 -14.15 3.76 -14.67
N ARG A 450 -15.14 4.18 -15.45
CA ARG A 450 -14.93 5.06 -16.61
C ARG A 450 -14.32 6.41 -16.22
N ALA A 451 -14.75 6.98 -15.09
CA ALA A 451 -14.23 8.26 -14.61
C ALA A 451 -12.74 8.14 -14.26
N VAL A 452 -12.33 7.13 -13.49
CA VAL A 452 -10.91 6.90 -13.17
C VAL A 452 -10.10 6.66 -14.44
N CYS A 453 -10.56 5.78 -15.33
CA CYS A 453 -9.83 5.46 -16.57
C CYS A 453 -9.63 6.69 -17.48
N ARG A 454 -10.65 7.54 -17.60
CA ARG A 454 -10.56 8.75 -18.43
C ARG A 454 -9.75 9.86 -17.78
N ASN A 455 -10.03 10.16 -16.51
CA ASN A 455 -9.49 11.34 -15.85
C ASN A 455 -8.05 11.13 -15.37
N ILE A 456 -7.72 9.91 -14.89
CA ILE A 456 -6.38 9.59 -14.35
C ILE A 456 -5.49 8.96 -15.41
N TYR A 457 -6.01 7.99 -16.17
CA TYR A 457 -5.19 7.23 -17.13
C TYR A 457 -5.22 7.80 -18.56
N ARG A 458 -6.18 8.65 -18.90
CA ARG A 458 -6.43 9.21 -20.25
C ARG A 458 -6.84 8.15 -21.28
N ALA A 459 -7.53 7.10 -20.84
CA ALA A 459 -8.15 6.15 -21.75
C ALA A 459 -9.27 6.81 -22.56
N LYS A 460 -9.33 6.53 -23.87
CA LYS A 460 -10.41 6.97 -24.75
C LYS A 460 -11.69 6.18 -24.48
N GLU A 461 -11.53 4.87 -24.25
CA GLU A 461 -12.64 3.93 -24.11
C GLU A 461 -12.38 2.93 -22.99
N VAL A 462 -13.47 2.47 -22.36
CA VAL A 462 -13.46 1.39 -21.37
C VAL A 462 -14.46 0.33 -21.77
N VAL A 463 -13.96 -0.87 -22.06
CA VAL A 463 -14.75 -2.03 -22.49
C VAL A 463 -14.87 -3.01 -21.34
N PHE A 464 -16.07 -3.55 -21.16
CA PHE A 464 -16.34 -4.58 -20.16
C PHE A 464 -16.51 -5.94 -20.86
N SER A 465 -15.77 -6.95 -20.45
CA SER A 465 -15.94 -8.34 -20.91
C SER A 465 -17.36 -8.84 -20.63
N ALA A 466 -17.77 -9.92 -21.28
CA ALA A 466 -19.08 -10.54 -21.00
C ALA A 466 -19.21 -10.95 -19.51
N ALA A 467 -18.11 -11.42 -18.89
CA ALA A 467 -18.08 -11.74 -17.46
C ALA A 467 -18.27 -10.48 -16.60
N ALA A 468 -17.54 -9.40 -16.88
CA ALA A 468 -17.66 -8.14 -16.15
C ALA A 468 -19.05 -7.51 -16.30
N GLN A 469 -19.66 -7.59 -17.49
CA GLN A 469 -21.04 -7.10 -17.70
C GLN A 469 -22.08 -7.90 -16.89
N LYS A 470 -21.89 -9.22 -16.78
CA LYS A 470 -22.74 -10.06 -15.92
C LYS A 470 -22.56 -9.68 -14.45
N GLN A 471 -21.33 -9.51 -14.01
CA GLN A 471 -21.01 -9.11 -12.62
C GLN A 471 -21.55 -7.72 -12.27
N LEU A 472 -21.54 -6.75 -13.21
CA LEU A 472 -22.19 -5.44 -13.00
C LEU A 472 -23.68 -5.57 -12.69
N ARG A 473 -24.39 -6.46 -13.39
CA ARG A 473 -25.81 -6.73 -13.10
C ARG A 473 -25.99 -7.39 -11.74
N GLU A 474 -25.18 -8.42 -11.43
CA GLU A 474 -25.21 -9.09 -10.13
C GLU A 474 -24.94 -8.12 -8.97
N LEU A 475 -24.00 -7.18 -9.14
CA LEU A 475 -23.73 -6.14 -8.14
C LEU A 475 -24.93 -5.19 -7.97
N ALA A 476 -25.59 -4.80 -9.06
CA ALA A 476 -26.76 -3.93 -9.01
C ALA A 476 -27.94 -4.63 -8.33
N ASP A 477 -28.23 -5.88 -8.71
CA ASP A 477 -29.30 -6.69 -8.12
C ASP A 477 -29.10 -6.92 -6.61
N ALA A 478 -27.83 -7.01 -6.18
CA ALA A 478 -27.47 -7.18 -4.77
C ALA A 478 -27.30 -5.83 -4.00
N GLY A 479 -27.47 -4.69 -4.64
CA GLY A 479 -27.40 -3.36 -4.00
C GLY A 479 -25.96 -2.83 -3.76
N TYR A 480 -24.97 -3.36 -4.51
CA TYR A 480 -23.55 -2.96 -4.41
C TYR A 480 -23.07 -2.07 -5.57
N ASP A 481 -23.95 -1.61 -6.43
CA ASP A 481 -23.62 -0.86 -7.65
C ASP A 481 -23.10 0.57 -7.40
N LYS A 482 -23.14 1.07 -6.18
CA LYS A 482 -22.65 2.42 -5.80
C LYS A 482 -21.40 2.44 -4.95
N LEU A 483 -20.76 1.28 -4.73
CA LEU A 483 -19.50 1.23 -3.97
C LEU A 483 -18.37 1.97 -4.71
N PRO A 484 -17.39 2.54 -4.00
CA PRO A 484 -16.12 2.99 -4.57
C PRO A 484 -15.45 1.91 -5.42
N VAL A 485 -14.56 2.32 -6.32
CA VAL A 485 -13.87 1.40 -7.22
C VAL A 485 -12.37 1.37 -6.95
N CYS A 486 -11.79 0.18 -7.01
CA CYS A 486 -10.37 -0.08 -6.88
C CYS A 486 -9.86 -0.67 -8.20
N ILE A 487 -9.16 0.12 -9.01
CA ILE A 487 -8.61 -0.37 -10.29
C ILE A 487 -7.39 -1.25 -10.03
N ALA A 488 -7.46 -2.49 -10.49
CA ALA A 488 -6.38 -3.47 -10.45
C ALA A 488 -5.80 -3.67 -11.85
N LYS A 489 -4.70 -2.99 -12.14
CA LYS A 489 -4.00 -3.04 -13.43
C LYS A 489 -2.49 -3.16 -13.24
N THR A 490 -1.74 -3.29 -14.33
CA THR A 490 -0.28 -3.19 -14.29
C THR A 490 0.17 -1.87 -13.66
N GLN A 491 1.20 -1.92 -12.83
CA GLN A 491 1.81 -0.74 -12.22
C GLN A 491 2.78 0.01 -13.16
N TYR A 492 3.17 -0.59 -14.27
CA TYR A 492 4.26 -0.10 -15.13
C TYR A 492 3.81 0.88 -16.23
N SER A 493 2.54 1.15 -16.34
CA SER A 493 1.95 2.04 -17.35
C SER A 493 0.66 2.68 -16.83
N PHE A 494 0.28 3.83 -17.37
CA PHE A 494 -1.08 4.36 -17.18
C PHE A 494 -2.16 3.46 -17.80
N SER A 495 -1.83 2.68 -18.84
CA SER A 495 -2.75 1.73 -19.46
C SER A 495 -2.75 0.36 -18.75
N ASP A 496 -3.58 -0.56 -19.20
CA ASP A 496 -3.56 -1.97 -18.83
C ASP A 496 -2.49 -2.78 -19.61
N ASN A 497 -1.74 -2.14 -20.52
CA ASN A 497 -0.62 -2.70 -21.24
C ASN A 497 0.71 -2.14 -20.73
N ALA A 498 1.50 -2.95 -20.03
CA ALA A 498 2.80 -2.57 -19.47
C ALA A 498 3.86 -2.11 -20.50
N LYS A 499 3.64 -2.33 -21.80
CA LYS A 499 4.56 -1.92 -22.86
C LYS A 499 4.35 -0.48 -23.33
N LEU A 500 3.23 0.14 -22.97
CA LEU A 500 2.96 1.55 -23.29
C LEU A 500 3.62 2.44 -22.23
N LEU A 501 4.82 2.90 -22.54
CA LEU A 501 5.67 3.69 -21.64
C LEU A 501 5.30 5.18 -21.66
N ALA A 502 6.00 5.97 -20.86
CA ALA A 502 5.81 7.42 -20.70
C ALA A 502 4.38 7.81 -20.29
N ALA A 503 3.68 8.59 -21.08
CA ALA A 503 2.33 9.07 -20.82
C ALA A 503 1.39 8.75 -22.01
N PRO A 504 1.05 7.47 -22.22
CA PRO A 504 0.14 7.09 -23.29
C PRO A 504 -1.23 7.75 -23.10
N ASP A 505 -1.94 7.98 -24.20
CA ASP A 505 -3.32 8.44 -24.23
C ASP A 505 -4.10 7.77 -25.36
N GLY A 506 -5.41 7.99 -25.40
CA GLY A 506 -6.26 7.53 -26.50
C GLY A 506 -6.41 6.01 -26.62
N PHE A 507 -5.92 5.22 -25.69
CA PHE A 507 -6.02 3.76 -25.67
C PHE A 507 -7.38 3.27 -25.11
N THR A 508 -7.68 2.00 -25.36
CA THR A 508 -8.84 1.30 -24.78
C THR A 508 -8.39 0.47 -23.59
N MET A 509 -9.10 0.56 -22.46
CA MET A 509 -8.92 -0.31 -21.31
C MET A 509 -10.00 -1.39 -21.25
N THR A 510 -9.63 -2.60 -20.83
CA THR A 510 -10.56 -3.73 -20.75
C THR A 510 -10.72 -4.21 -19.32
N VAL A 511 -11.93 -4.05 -18.77
CA VAL A 511 -12.33 -4.67 -17.50
C VAL A 511 -12.66 -6.12 -17.76
N ARG A 512 -11.83 -7.04 -17.23
CA ARG A 512 -11.98 -8.49 -17.42
C ARG A 512 -13.00 -9.09 -16.46
N GLU A 513 -12.93 -8.68 -15.21
CA GLU A 513 -13.80 -9.15 -14.13
C GLU A 513 -13.92 -8.08 -13.04
N LEU A 514 -14.96 -8.20 -12.25
CA LEU A 514 -15.19 -7.42 -11.04
C LEU A 514 -15.17 -8.34 -9.82
N ARG A 515 -14.56 -7.89 -8.73
CA ARG A 515 -14.55 -8.61 -7.46
C ARG A 515 -15.15 -7.73 -6.39
N LEU A 516 -16.19 -8.22 -5.72
CA LEU A 516 -16.81 -7.52 -4.62
C LEU A 516 -15.97 -7.68 -3.35
N SER A 517 -15.58 -6.58 -2.74
CA SER A 517 -15.00 -6.50 -1.39
C SER A 517 -15.98 -5.76 -0.48
N ALA A 518 -17.08 -6.43 -0.14
CA ALA A 518 -18.23 -5.83 0.54
C ALA A 518 -17.90 -5.33 1.95
N GLY A 519 -17.04 -6.05 2.67
CA GLY A 519 -16.57 -5.67 3.99
C GLY A 519 -15.63 -4.48 3.94
N ALA A 520 -14.70 -4.45 2.99
CA ALA A 520 -13.83 -3.30 2.75
C ALA A 520 -14.60 -2.09 2.20
N GLY A 521 -15.71 -2.33 1.49
CA GLY A 521 -16.59 -1.29 0.97
C GLY A 521 -16.16 -0.74 -0.38
N PHE A 522 -15.61 -1.58 -1.27
CA PHE A 522 -15.29 -1.22 -2.65
C PHE A 522 -15.42 -2.41 -3.61
N VAL A 523 -15.45 -2.11 -4.91
CA VAL A 523 -15.41 -3.12 -5.98
C VAL A 523 -14.06 -3.04 -6.67
N VAL A 524 -13.37 -4.18 -6.80
CA VAL A 524 -12.10 -4.30 -7.53
C VAL A 524 -12.41 -4.53 -9.01
N ALA A 525 -11.94 -3.64 -9.88
CA ALA A 525 -12.04 -3.77 -11.33
C ALA A 525 -10.70 -4.31 -11.87
N VAL A 526 -10.69 -5.58 -12.29
CA VAL A 526 -9.47 -6.26 -12.74
C VAL A 526 -9.26 -6.02 -14.23
N MET A 527 -8.11 -5.42 -14.55
CA MET A 527 -7.67 -5.12 -15.92
C MET A 527 -6.33 -5.78 -16.19
N GLY A 528 -6.20 -6.46 -17.34
CA GLY A 528 -4.98 -7.21 -17.65
C GLY A 528 -4.79 -8.47 -16.79
N SER A 529 -3.54 -8.91 -16.62
CA SER A 529 -3.20 -10.15 -15.91
C SER A 529 -2.70 -9.84 -14.48
N ILE A 530 -3.62 -9.50 -13.60
CA ILE A 530 -3.31 -9.25 -12.18
C ILE A 530 -3.50 -10.54 -11.38
N MET A 531 -2.51 -10.86 -10.54
CA MET A 531 -2.50 -12.06 -9.71
C MET A 531 -2.50 -11.68 -8.23
N THR A 532 -3.38 -12.32 -7.47
CA THR A 532 -3.50 -12.17 -6.02
C THR A 532 -2.56 -13.10 -5.24
N MET A 533 -1.89 -14.03 -5.95
CA MET A 533 -0.82 -14.87 -5.43
C MET A 533 0.41 -14.76 -6.34
N PRO A 534 1.41 -13.93 -5.99
CA PRO A 534 2.68 -13.87 -6.69
C PRO A 534 3.43 -15.20 -6.64
N GLY A 535 4.34 -15.41 -7.57
CA GLY A 535 5.26 -16.55 -7.53
C GLY A 535 6.68 -16.09 -7.18
N LEU A 536 7.47 -16.96 -6.60
CA LEU A 536 8.91 -16.72 -6.45
C LEU A 536 9.56 -16.55 -7.82
N PRO A 537 10.54 -15.65 -7.98
CA PRO A 537 11.30 -15.47 -9.21
C PRO A 537 12.25 -16.66 -9.44
N LYS A 538 12.93 -16.68 -10.59
CA LYS A 538 13.91 -17.72 -10.92
C LYS A 538 15.05 -17.79 -9.89
N LYS A 539 15.46 -16.65 -9.33
CA LYS A 539 16.42 -16.53 -8.24
C LYS A 539 15.78 -15.69 -7.14
N PRO A 540 15.16 -16.32 -6.13
CA PRO A 540 14.52 -15.59 -5.03
C PRO A 540 15.57 -14.99 -4.08
N ALA A 541 15.22 -13.88 -3.43
CA ALA A 541 16.05 -13.26 -2.41
C ALA A 541 16.40 -14.23 -1.26
N ALA A 542 15.50 -15.16 -0.97
CA ALA A 542 15.68 -16.22 0.02
C ALA A 542 16.99 -17.03 -0.14
N GLU A 543 17.53 -17.16 -1.36
CA GLU A 543 18.80 -17.87 -1.59
C GLU A 543 20.03 -17.13 -0.99
N GLY A 544 19.89 -15.82 -0.74
CA GLY A 544 20.97 -14.98 -0.19
C GLY A 544 20.77 -14.59 1.28
N ILE A 545 19.63 -14.93 1.87
CA ILE A 545 19.32 -14.63 3.28
C ILE A 545 19.82 -15.81 4.14
N ASP A 546 20.59 -15.50 5.18
CA ASP A 546 21.13 -16.50 6.10
C ASP A 546 21.18 -15.94 7.53
N VAL A 547 21.36 -16.83 8.50
CA VAL A 547 21.54 -16.50 9.91
C VAL A 547 22.71 -17.29 10.47
N ASP A 548 23.63 -16.61 11.16
CA ASP A 548 24.78 -17.26 11.78
C ASP A 548 24.45 -17.90 13.14
N GLU A 549 25.42 -18.56 13.74
CA GLU A 549 25.30 -19.22 15.04
C GLU A 549 25.01 -18.27 16.22
N ASN A 550 25.24 -16.97 16.04
CA ASN A 550 24.96 -15.92 17.02
C ASN A 550 23.61 -15.26 16.79
N GLY A 551 22.85 -15.69 15.77
CA GLY A 551 21.57 -15.13 15.39
C GLY A 551 21.67 -13.85 14.55
N VAL A 552 22.84 -13.54 13.99
CA VAL A 552 23.03 -12.37 13.11
C VAL A 552 22.57 -12.72 11.71
N ILE A 553 21.61 -11.93 11.19
CA ILE A 553 21.03 -12.12 9.86
C ILE A 553 21.90 -11.43 8.81
N SER A 554 22.08 -12.08 7.67
CA SER A 554 22.72 -11.52 6.48
C SER A 554 21.82 -11.62 5.26
N GLY A 555 22.08 -10.80 4.23
CA GLY A 555 21.36 -10.85 2.97
C GLY A 555 19.91 -10.32 2.99
N LEU A 556 19.42 -9.88 4.13
CA LEU A 556 18.13 -9.19 4.25
C LEU A 556 18.30 -7.72 3.83
N PHE A 557 17.34 -7.14 3.11
CA PHE A 557 17.40 -5.76 2.60
C PHE A 557 16.01 -5.12 2.52
#